data_26d3729d2539572879ce6215e381b880
#
_entry.id   26d3729d2539572879ce6215e381b880
#
_cell.length_a   1.000
_cell.length_b   1.000
_cell.length_c   1.000
_cell.angle_alpha   90.00
_cell.angle_beta   90.00
_cell.angle_gamma   90.00
#
_symmetry.space_group_name_H-M   'P 1'
#
loop_
_entity.id
_entity.type
_entity.pdbx_description
1 polymer ?
#
loop_
_entity_poly.entity_id
_entity_poly.type
_entity_poly.pdbx_seq_one_letter_code
_entity_poly.pdbx_strand_id
1 'polypeptide(L)'
;MRKLQTFWQNLHLRAKFLLILLVGIVIIGVDAIATLLIPLRAYDEQLYESSSQMISLYAEQIKHEMKNYEDISYRILTDSSLQENLAIIKDASPGTLTWIEAQRNVASRAAYYSLWFSNTVSFQLRTSRGTTYSHFFRASSGANELTDERMTAAAWRQGRFIWLTEENGDASRLFLVREIREMENMTLDNLGYMLIEVDFPSLVEQYSQAMGSLGVEPRCAVYNKGICLYASDDGIRALGMGEDGYTYMKSNGKPVLCVRYTATNGLKYVTLVDYSGIRTTTLAAVSVTILCILGAALLVVAVSTGLINSILVHFQVLMQKFDAFAISGEPISAQESACYKDRFDEIGDLHRGFDWMTREWTRVNHEKEEQQHLLQEKQMQQLRAQVRPHFLYNTLESIYCLAQNSGDKRIAVMTSSLGKLLRASLND
;
A
#
# COMPACT_ATOMS: atom_id res chain seq x y z
N MET A 1 -18.10 -26.68 13.68
CA MET A 1 -17.22 -27.57 12.88
C MET A 1 -17.96 -28.67 12.11
N ARG A 2 -18.83 -29.50 12.71
CA ARG A 2 -19.59 -30.59 12.03
C ARG A 2 -20.42 -30.12 10.81
N LYS A 3 -21.14 -28.97 10.90
CA LYS A 3 -21.93 -28.44 9.75
C LYS A 3 -21.09 -28.00 8.55
N LEU A 4 -19.90 -27.47 8.78
CA LEU A 4 -18.95 -27.12 7.71
C LEU A 4 -18.36 -28.37 7.03
N GLN A 5 -18.13 -29.40 7.82
CA GLN A 5 -17.59 -30.67 7.33
C GLN A 5 -18.62 -31.43 6.46
N THR A 6 -19.88 -31.44 6.86
CA THR A 6 -20.98 -32.01 6.06
C THR A 6 -21.27 -31.20 4.78
N PHE A 7 -21.20 -29.86 4.87
CA PHE A 7 -21.33 -28.99 3.70
C PHE A 7 -20.22 -29.27 2.68
N TRP A 8 -18.94 -29.34 3.15
CA TRP A 8 -17.80 -29.64 2.30
C TRP A 8 -17.89 -31.02 1.64
N GLN A 9 -18.34 -32.05 2.37
CA GLN A 9 -18.49 -33.41 1.84
C GLN A 9 -19.51 -33.49 0.70
N ASN A 10 -20.60 -32.73 0.76
CA ASN A 10 -21.70 -32.76 -0.19
C ASN A 10 -21.50 -31.85 -1.41
N LEU A 11 -20.45 -31.04 -1.43
CA LEU A 11 -20.13 -30.21 -2.61
C LEU A 11 -19.60 -31.07 -3.75
N HIS A 12 -20.08 -30.81 -4.98
CA HIS A 12 -19.50 -31.35 -6.19
C HIS A 12 -18.01 -31.00 -6.31
N LEU A 13 -17.21 -31.89 -6.88
CA LEU A 13 -15.77 -31.73 -7.01
C LEU A 13 -15.39 -30.40 -7.68
N ARG A 14 -16.14 -29.99 -8.72
CA ARG A 14 -15.99 -28.67 -9.37
C ARG A 14 -16.11 -27.51 -8.40
N ALA A 15 -17.12 -27.54 -7.54
CA ALA A 15 -17.38 -26.49 -6.57
C ALA A 15 -16.29 -26.42 -5.49
N LYS A 16 -15.73 -27.56 -5.07
CA LYS A 16 -14.59 -27.61 -4.14
C LYS A 16 -13.35 -26.94 -4.72
N PHE A 17 -13.00 -27.26 -5.97
CA PHE A 17 -11.86 -26.65 -6.65
C PHE A 17 -12.04 -25.14 -6.85
N LEU A 18 -13.23 -24.71 -7.31
CA LEU A 18 -13.54 -23.30 -7.49
C LEU A 18 -13.46 -22.52 -6.17
N LEU A 19 -13.89 -23.13 -5.05
CA LEU A 19 -13.85 -22.49 -3.74
C LEU A 19 -12.43 -22.34 -3.21
N ILE A 20 -11.57 -23.37 -3.37
CA ILE A 20 -10.15 -23.28 -3.03
C ILE A 20 -9.45 -22.18 -3.84
N LEU A 21 -9.75 -22.12 -5.12
CA LEU A 21 -9.19 -21.14 -6.04
C LEU A 21 -9.64 -19.72 -5.69
N LEU A 22 -10.91 -19.53 -5.35
CA LEU A 22 -11.47 -18.25 -4.90
C LEU A 22 -10.78 -17.77 -3.61
N VAL A 23 -10.58 -18.66 -2.64
CA VAL A 23 -9.83 -18.35 -1.41
C VAL A 23 -8.40 -17.92 -1.73
N GLY A 24 -7.72 -18.64 -2.63
CA GLY A 24 -6.37 -18.27 -3.07
C GLY A 24 -6.30 -16.89 -3.71
N ILE A 25 -7.25 -16.54 -4.59
CA ILE A 25 -7.35 -15.22 -5.23
C ILE A 25 -7.59 -14.12 -4.18
N VAL A 26 -8.46 -14.36 -3.20
CA VAL A 26 -8.74 -13.40 -2.12
C VAL A 26 -7.48 -13.15 -1.28
N ILE A 27 -6.74 -14.20 -0.93
CA ILE A 27 -5.49 -14.06 -0.16
C ILE A 27 -4.46 -13.24 -0.95
N ILE A 28 -4.24 -13.55 -2.22
CA ILE A 28 -3.32 -12.80 -3.10
C ILE A 28 -3.78 -11.35 -3.24
N GLY A 29 -5.09 -11.11 -3.38
CA GLY A 29 -5.65 -9.75 -3.45
C GLY A 29 -5.41 -8.93 -2.19
N VAL A 30 -5.60 -9.52 -1.02
CA VAL A 30 -5.35 -8.87 0.28
C VAL A 30 -3.86 -8.55 0.46
N ASP A 31 -2.98 -9.51 0.14
CA ASP A 31 -1.52 -9.33 0.21
C ASP A 31 -1.04 -8.22 -0.75
N ALA A 32 -1.53 -8.21 -1.98
CA ALA A 32 -1.20 -7.17 -2.95
C ALA A 32 -1.68 -5.78 -2.52
N ILE A 33 -2.88 -5.66 -1.93
CA ILE A 33 -3.38 -4.40 -1.38
C ILE A 33 -2.52 -3.95 -0.19
N ALA A 34 -2.17 -4.85 0.72
CA ALA A 34 -1.30 -4.56 1.86
C ALA A 34 0.08 -4.09 1.41
N THR A 35 0.70 -4.79 0.46
CA THR A 35 2.01 -4.46 -0.12
C THR A 35 2.01 -3.09 -0.81
N LEU A 36 0.87 -2.61 -1.26
CA LEU A 36 0.71 -1.32 -1.94
C LEU A 36 0.44 -0.17 -0.97
N LEU A 37 -0.32 -0.43 0.10
CA LEU A 37 -0.68 0.59 1.10
C LEU A 37 0.48 0.93 2.05
N ILE A 38 1.35 -0.03 2.39
CA ILE A 38 2.46 0.18 3.33
C ILE A 38 3.49 1.19 2.77
N PRO A 39 4.00 1.06 1.52
CA PRO A 39 4.93 2.02 0.95
C PRO A 39 4.34 3.43 0.79
N LEU A 40 3.03 3.54 0.53
CA LEU A 40 2.36 4.84 0.41
C LEU A 40 2.46 5.65 1.70
N ARG A 41 2.16 5.04 2.85
CA ARG A 41 2.29 5.71 4.15
C ARG A 41 3.74 6.07 4.47
N ALA A 42 4.68 5.16 4.22
CA ALA A 42 6.09 5.41 4.42
C ALA A 42 6.62 6.56 3.53
N TYR A 43 6.11 6.67 2.31
CA TYR A 43 6.45 7.74 1.39
C TYR A 43 5.92 9.10 1.86
N ASP A 44 4.68 9.16 2.35
CA ASP A 44 4.10 10.38 2.92
C ASP A 44 4.91 10.88 4.12
N GLU A 45 5.32 9.99 5.01
CA GLU A 45 6.16 10.28 6.17
C GLU A 45 7.55 10.77 5.75
N GLN A 46 8.17 10.11 4.78
CA GLN A 46 9.48 10.52 4.23
C GLN A 46 9.40 11.89 3.54
N LEU A 47 8.32 12.17 2.81
CA LEU A 47 8.10 13.48 2.19
C LEU A 47 7.96 14.58 3.23
N TYR A 48 7.20 14.32 4.30
CA TYR A 48 7.07 15.24 5.42
C TYR A 48 8.42 15.49 6.10
N GLU A 49 9.16 14.44 6.45
CA GLU A 49 10.48 14.57 7.09
C GLU A 49 11.45 15.36 6.21
N SER A 50 11.53 15.04 4.92
CA SER A 50 12.40 15.75 3.98
C SER A 50 11.99 17.22 3.86
N SER A 51 10.70 17.53 3.75
CA SER A 51 10.19 18.89 3.67
C SER A 51 10.42 19.65 4.98
N SER A 52 10.24 19.02 6.12
CA SER A 52 10.47 19.60 7.44
C SER A 52 11.96 19.92 7.66
N GLN A 53 12.86 19.00 7.28
CA GLN A 53 14.31 19.26 7.34
C GLN A 53 14.72 20.43 6.45
N MET A 54 14.17 20.52 5.24
CA MET A 54 14.41 21.60 4.31
C MET A 54 13.95 22.95 4.87
N ILE A 55 12.75 23.00 5.44
CA ILE A 55 12.23 24.21 6.11
C ILE A 55 13.08 24.59 7.31
N SER A 56 13.54 23.63 8.10
CA SER A 56 14.40 23.85 9.24
C SER A 56 15.74 24.48 8.84
N LEU A 57 16.38 23.99 7.78
CA LEU A 57 17.61 24.57 7.24
C LEU A 57 17.38 26.02 6.76
N TYR A 58 16.28 26.24 6.09
CA TYR A 58 15.89 27.56 5.62
C TYR A 58 15.63 28.53 6.79
N ALA A 59 14.94 28.07 7.82
CA ALA A 59 14.69 28.84 9.03
C ALA A 59 15.99 29.19 9.79
N GLU A 60 16.96 28.27 9.84
CA GLU A 60 18.27 28.54 10.45
C GLU A 60 19.08 29.57 9.64
N GLN A 61 19.00 29.58 8.31
CA GLN A 61 19.64 30.60 7.47
C GLN A 61 19.05 31.97 7.75
N ILE A 62 17.72 32.12 7.76
CA ILE A 62 17.07 33.39 8.09
C ILE A 62 17.42 33.84 9.51
N LYS A 63 17.43 32.91 10.46
CA LYS A 63 17.84 33.19 11.84
C LYS A 63 19.30 33.70 11.92
N HIS A 64 20.19 33.09 11.13
CA HIS A 64 21.58 33.50 11.06
C HIS A 64 21.70 34.96 10.55
N GLU A 65 20.96 35.31 9.50
CA GLU A 65 20.93 36.70 9.02
C GLU A 65 20.32 37.67 10.02
N MET A 66 19.23 37.32 10.68
CA MET A 66 18.66 38.13 11.74
C MET A 66 19.70 38.36 12.86
N LYS A 67 20.47 37.36 13.23
CA LYS A 67 21.53 37.49 14.20
C LYS A 67 22.65 38.42 13.73
N ASN A 68 22.99 38.46 12.45
CA ASN A 68 23.93 39.42 11.89
C ASN A 68 23.49 40.87 12.18
N TYR A 69 22.22 41.19 11.98
CA TYR A 69 21.69 42.52 12.33
C TYR A 69 21.79 42.79 13.83
N GLU A 70 21.53 41.82 14.68
CA GLU A 70 21.68 41.96 16.14
C GLU A 70 23.12 42.25 16.52
N ASP A 71 24.08 41.49 15.92
CA ASP A 71 25.52 41.67 16.17
C ASP A 71 26.04 43.02 15.66
N ILE A 72 25.60 43.46 14.48
CA ILE A 72 25.92 44.82 13.98
C ILE A 72 25.34 45.88 14.93
N SER A 73 24.10 45.75 15.37
CA SER A 73 23.50 46.66 16.32
C SER A 73 24.24 46.71 17.64
N TYR A 74 24.83 45.59 18.10
CA TYR A 74 25.69 45.54 19.27
C TYR A 74 27.03 46.25 19.05
N ARG A 75 27.64 46.10 17.88
CA ARG A 75 28.88 46.80 17.51
C ARG A 75 28.67 48.31 17.45
N ILE A 76 27.54 48.78 16.94
CA ILE A 76 27.18 50.21 16.94
C ILE A 76 27.02 50.70 18.36
N LEU A 77 26.37 49.95 19.26
CA LEU A 77 26.20 50.27 20.66
C LEU A 77 27.57 50.43 21.39
N THR A 78 28.54 49.58 21.10
CA THR A 78 29.82 49.50 21.77
C THR A 78 30.95 50.28 21.09
N ASP A 79 30.67 51.04 20.03
CA ASP A 79 31.66 51.86 19.31
C ASP A 79 32.02 53.07 20.18
N SER A 80 33.24 53.09 20.75
CA SER A 80 33.70 54.15 21.62
C SER A 80 33.65 55.55 20.96
N SER A 81 34.05 55.62 19.67
CA SER A 81 34.00 56.90 18.95
C SER A 81 32.55 57.41 18.76
N LEU A 82 31.61 56.49 18.50
CA LEU A 82 30.20 56.85 18.41
C LEU A 82 29.65 57.26 19.79
N GLN A 83 29.95 56.53 20.84
CA GLN A 83 29.57 56.79 22.22
C GLN A 83 30.04 58.22 22.68
N GLU A 84 31.33 58.51 22.50
CA GLU A 84 31.94 59.80 22.87
C GLU A 84 31.22 60.91 22.12
N ASN A 85 31.07 60.84 20.82
CA ASN A 85 30.44 61.89 20.03
C ASN A 85 28.95 62.09 20.37
N LEU A 86 28.22 61.03 20.67
CA LEU A 86 26.83 61.11 21.10
C LEU A 86 26.70 61.71 22.47
N ALA A 87 27.64 61.45 23.41
CA ALA A 87 27.71 62.14 24.72
C ALA A 87 28.00 63.60 24.56
N ILE A 88 28.94 63.99 23.69
CA ILE A 88 29.21 65.39 23.36
C ILE A 88 27.95 66.13 22.84
N ILE A 89 27.23 65.48 21.92
CA ILE A 89 25.96 66.02 21.37
C ILE A 89 24.93 66.21 22.46
N LYS A 90 24.85 65.28 23.43
CA LYS A 90 23.93 65.38 24.57
C LYS A 90 24.24 66.55 25.45
N ASP A 91 25.50 66.76 25.83
CA ASP A 91 25.92 67.70 26.91
C ASP A 91 26.35 69.03 26.36
N ALA A 92 26.99 69.18 25.19
CA ALA A 92 27.46 70.44 24.65
C ALA A 92 26.32 71.34 24.18
N SER A 93 26.57 72.65 24.23
CA SER A 93 25.62 73.63 23.71
C SER A 93 25.54 73.58 22.18
N PRO A 94 24.34 73.59 21.60
CA PRO A 94 24.16 73.58 20.15
C PRO A 94 24.86 74.74 19.47
N GLY A 95 25.55 74.47 18.33
CA GLY A 95 26.26 75.46 17.56
C GLY A 95 27.73 75.76 18.01
N THR A 96 28.21 75.08 19.06
CA THR A 96 29.64 75.08 19.41
C THR A 96 30.44 74.27 18.41
N LEU A 97 31.73 74.61 18.26
CA LEU A 97 32.60 73.83 17.31
C LEU A 97 32.64 72.34 17.66
N THR A 98 32.80 72.01 18.93
CA THR A 98 32.79 70.65 19.46
C THR A 98 31.51 69.94 19.15
N TRP A 99 30.37 70.61 19.27
CA TRP A 99 29.08 70.04 18.93
C TRP A 99 28.92 69.73 17.40
N ILE A 100 29.39 70.72 16.55
CA ILE A 100 29.39 70.57 15.08
C ILE A 100 30.29 69.38 14.63
N GLU A 101 31.50 69.31 15.21
CA GLU A 101 32.43 68.25 14.95
C GLU A 101 31.86 66.85 15.35
N ALA A 102 31.27 66.76 16.54
CA ALA A 102 30.63 65.60 17.03
C ALA A 102 29.50 65.13 16.10
N GLN A 103 28.64 66.07 15.65
CA GLN A 103 27.58 65.75 14.67
C GLN A 103 28.12 65.21 13.37
N ARG A 104 29.20 65.75 12.84
CA ARG A 104 29.84 65.30 11.61
C ARG A 104 30.45 63.89 11.80
N ASN A 105 31.06 63.63 12.95
CA ASN A 105 31.62 62.30 13.26
C ASN A 105 30.54 61.25 13.41
N VAL A 106 29.42 61.56 14.08
CA VAL A 106 28.25 60.62 14.14
C VAL A 106 27.70 60.38 12.77
N ALA A 107 27.55 61.40 11.91
CA ALA A 107 27.10 61.22 10.53
C ALA A 107 28.03 60.27 9.72
N SER A 108 29.36 60.51 9.86
CA SER A 108 30.37 59.67 9.19
C SER A 108 30.33 58.21 9.69
N ARG A 109 30.14 58.00 11.01
CA ARG A 109 30.02 56.66 11.58
C ARG A 109 28.72 56.00 11.18
N ALA A 110 27.62 56.69 11.14
CA ALA A 110 26.36 56.16 10.63
C ALA A 110 26.46 55.73 9.17
N ALA A 111 27.14 56.56 8.31
CA ALA A 111 27.41 56.19 6.93
C ALA A 111 28.33 54.96 6.81
N TYR A 112 29.35 54.86 7.67
CA TYR A 112 30.24 53.69 7.71
C TYR A 112 29.45 52.40 8.04
N TYR A 113 28.61 52.39 9.08
CA TYR A 113 27.83 51.23 9.45
C TYR A 113 26.77 50.89 8.42
N SER A 114 26.23 51.89 7.69
CA SER A 114 25.26 51.63 6.63
C SER A 114 25.80 50.67 5.54
N LEU A 115 27.13 50.65 5.30
CA LEU A 115 27.76 49.76 4.33
C LEU A 115 27.81 48.29 4.75
N TRP A 116 27.52 47.98 6.02
CA TRP A 116 27.56 46.64 6.57
C TRP A 116 26.22 45.91 6.42
N PHE A 117 25.18 46.61 5.99
CA PHE A 117 23.85 46.07 5.89
C PHE A 117 23.59 45.53 4.49
N SER A 118 23.21 44.25 4.42
CA SER A 118 22.61 43.62 3.25
C SER A 118 21.10 43.48 3.44
N ASN A 119 20.30 43.43 2.40
CA ASN A 119 18.86 43.30 2.48
C ASN A 119 18.17 44.23 3.50
N THR A 120 18.55 45.53 3.47
CA THR A 120 18.03 46.57 4.34
C THR A 120 17.31 47.62 3.52
N VAL A 121 16.19 48.10 3.99
CA VAL A 121 15.44 49.22 3.40
C VAL A 121 16.00 50.54 3.88
N SER A 122 16.17 50.69 5.21
CA SER A 122 16.69 51.92 5.83
C SER A 122 17.46 51.60 7.11
N PHE A 123 18.47 52.45 7.36
CA PHE A 123 19.17 52.54 8.65
C PHE A 123 19.03 53.97 9.17
N GLN A 124 18.57 54.11 10.40
CA GLN A 124 18.38 55.43 11.03
C GLN A 124 19.01 55.46 12.43
N LEU A 125 19.68 56.53 12.72
CA LEU A 125 20.25 56.81 14.04
C LEU A 125 19.76 58.17 14.49
N ARG A 126 19.05 58.25 15.62
CA ARG A 126 18.52 59.48 16.21
C ARG A 126 19.21 59.76 17.53
N THR A 127 19.80 60.97 17.67
CA THR A 127 20.42 61.42 18.94
C THR A 127 19.37 61.75 20.00
N SER A 128 19.76 61.75 21.26
CA SER A 128 18.90 62.19 22.37
C SER A 128 18.32 63.60 22.20
N ARG A 129 18.96 64.46 21.42
CA ARG A 129 18.47 65.80 21.07
C ARG A 129 17.58 65.84 19.82
N GLY A 130 17.26 64.69 19.24
CA GLY A 130 16.30 64.61 18.16
C GLY A 130 16.88 64.66 16.73
N THR A 131 18.20 64.88 16.55
CA THR A 131 18.83 64.89 15.23
C THR A 131 18.83 63.41 14.70
N THR A 132 18.31 63.22 13.48
CA THR A 132 18.24 61.89 12.84
C THR A 132 19.18 61.82 11.64
N TYR A 133 20.03 60.81 11.59
CA TYR A 133 20.86 60.43 10.45
C TYR A 133 20.22 59.23 9.79
N SER A 134 19.83 59.40 8.53
CA SER A 134 19.09 58.34 7.80
C SER A 134 19.86 57.94 6.53
N HIS A 135 19.99 56.63 6.32
CA HIS A 135 20.52 56.06 5.10
C HIS A 135 19.44 55.14 4.53
N PHE A 136 19.00 55.44 3.32
CA PHE A 136 17.98 54.70 2.60
C PHE A 136 18.64 53.92 1.44
N PHE A 137 18.45 52.61 1.39
CA PHE A 137 19.02 51.73 0.36
C PHE A 137 18.02 51.45 -0.74
N ARG A 138 16.73 51.58 -0.45
CA ARG A 138 15.62 51.45 -1.38
C ARG A 138 14.67 52.62 -1.29
N ALA A 139 13.83 52.80 -2.31
CA ALA A 139 12.78 53.81 -2.30
C ALA A 139 11.78 53.46 -1.16
N SER A 140 12.01 54.06 -0.01
CA SER A 140 11.04 54.08 1.08
C SER A 140 10.23 55.35 0.98
N SER A 141 9.12 55.45 1.71
CA SER A 141 8.28 56.63 1.74
C SER A 141 9.00 57.92 2.26
N GLY A 142 10.31 57.85 2.55
CA GLY A 142 11.12 58.97 3.04
C GLY A 142 10.74 59.45 4.45
N ALA A 143 9.84 58.79 5.11
CA ALA A 143 9.36 59.14 6.43
C ALA A 143 10.39 58.78 7.51
N ASN A 144 10.41 59.56 8.57
CA ASN A 144 11.18 59.24 9.77
C ASN A 144 10.53 57.98 10.43
N GLU A 145 11.18 56.86 10.31
CA GLU A 145 10.69 55.58 10.82
C GLU A 145 10.95 55.38 12.32
N LEU A 146 11.80 56.24 12.93
CA LEU A 146 11.96 56.28 14.39
C LEU A 146 10.82 57.07 15.02
N THR A 147 9.65 56.47 15.10
CA THR A 147 8.48 57.05 15.77
C THR A 147 8.61 56.99 17.29
N ASP A 148 7.87 57.82 18.00
CA ASP A 148 7.89 57.86 19.47
C ASP A 148 7.45 56.51 20.07
N GLU A 149 6.55 55.80 19.43
CA GLU A 149 6.09 54.49 19.86
C GLU A 149 7.23 53.46 19.80
N ARG A 150 7.96 53.38 18.67
CA ARG A 150 9.09 52.46 18.50
C ARG A 150 10.24 52.79 19.45
N MET A 151 10.54 54.08 19.69
CA MET A 151 11.53 54.51 20.66
C MET A 151 11.12 54.11 22.08
N THR A 152 9.86 54.30 22.46
CA THR A 152 9.33 53.86 23.74
C THR A 152 9.46 52.36 23.93
N ALA A 153 9.13 51.55 22.91
CA ALA A 153 9.28 50.10 22.93
C ALA A 153 10.75 49.69 23.15
N ALA A 154 11.71 50.39 22.53
CA ALA A 154 13.14 50.15 22.71
C ALA A 154 13.64 50.56 24.10
N ALA A 155 13.17 51.70 24.64
CA ALA A 155 13.52 52.19 25.95
C ALA A 155 13.17 51.19 27.07
N TRP A 156 12.01 50.52 26.97
CA TRP A 156 11.61 49.44 27.89
C TRP A 156 12.60 48.28 27.93
N ARG A 157 13.40 48.09 26.88
CA ARG A 157 14.40 47.03 26.78
C ARG A 157 15.77 47.39 27.35
N GLN A 158 15.94 48.63 27.82
CA GLN A 158 17.14 49.10 28.51
C GLN A 158 18.45 48.81 27.76
N GLY A 159 18.53 49.21 26.49
CA GLY A 159 19.69 48.99 25.63
C GLY A 159 19.76 47.62 24.98
N ARG A 160 18.82 46.68 25.23
CA ARG A 160 18.64 45.47 24.42
C ARG A 160 17.87 45.79 23.16
N PHE A 161 18.14 45.07 22.09
CA PHE A 161 17.38 45.21 20.85
C PHE A 161 15.94 44.63 20.99
N ILE A 162 15.04 45.10 20.15
CA ILE A 162 13.70 44.55 19.97
C ILE A 162 13.39 44.43 18.48
N TRP A 163 12.79 43.29 18.10
CA TRP A 163 12.20 43.12 16.80
C TRP A 163 10.73 43.52 16.82
N LEU A 164 10.37 44.51 15.97
CA LEU A 164 9.00 45.01 15.81
C LEU A 164 8.50 44.63 14.41
N THR A 165 7.27 44.16 14.35
CA THR A 165 6.57 43.86 13.10
C THR A 165 5.35 44.74 13.00
N GLU A 166 5.19 45.42 11.89
CA GLU A 166 4.05 46.27 11.61
C GLU A 166 3.40 45.89 10.29
N GLU A 167 2.07 45.81 10.29
CA GLU A 167 1.28 45.63 9.07
C GLU A 167 1.06 47.02 8.43
N ASN A 168 1.40 47.14 7.15
CA ASN A 168 1.13 48.33 6.37
C ASN A 168 0.44 47.90 5.05
N GLY A 169 -0.88 47.73 5.12
CA GLY A 169 -1.67 47.21 4.00
C GLY A 169 -1.26 45.80 3.63
N ASP A 170 -0.90 45.56 2.38
CA ASP A 170 -0.50 44.24 1.87
C ASP A 170 0.94 43.83 2.24
N ALA A 171 1.75 44.74 2.75
CA ALA A 171 3.15 44.49 3.12
C ALA A 171 3.35 44.60 4.62
N SER A 172 4.02 43.66 5.22
CA SER A 172 4.47 43.74 6.60
C SER A 172 5.93 44.16 6.65
N ARG A 173 6.26 45.04 7.57
CA ARG A 173 7.60 45.60 7.73
C ARG A 173 8.23 45.05 9.01
N LEU A 174 9.53 44.76 8.96
CA LEU A 174 10.30 44.21 10.07
C LEU A 174 11.39 45.20 10.46
N PHE A 175 11.38 45.61 11.71
CA PHE A 175 12.31 46.57 12.28
C PHE A 175 13.10 45.97 13.43
N LEU A 176 14.41 46.18 13.44
CA LEU A 176 15.23 46.07 14.64
C LEU A 176 15.43 47.43 15.23
N VAL A 177 14.98 47.61 16.46
CA VAL A 177 15.12 48.90 17.18
C VAL A 177 15.93 48.68 18.44
N ARG A 178 16.81 49.64 18.73
CA ARG A 178 17.66 49.59 19.93
C ARG A 178 17.90 51.00 20.49
N GLU A 179 17.82 51.11 21.81
CA GLU A 179 18.26 52.30 22.55
C GLU A 179 19.80 52.26 22.69
N ILE A 180 20.46 53.37 22.40
CA ILE A 180 21.90 53.59 22.62
C ILE A 180 22.07 54.24 23.98
N ARG A 181 22.69 53.51 24.90
CA ARG A 181 22.98 54.01 26.25
C ARG A 181 24.45 54.25 26.45
N GLU A 182 24.78 55.23 27.28
CA GLU A 182 26.15 55.54 27.62
C GLU A 182 26.81 54.42 28.41
N MET A 183 27.88 53.88 27.85
CA MET A 183 28.60 52.75 28.45
C MET A 183 29.97 53.14 29.04
N GLU A 184 30.60 54.18 28.49
CA GLU A 184 31.95 54.56 28.91
C GLU A 184 32.00 55.05 30.36
N ASN A 185 31.06 55.92 30.78
CA ASN A 185 31.01 56.44 32.16
C ASN A 185 30.06 55.62 33.06
N MET A 186 29.49 54.53 32.56
CA MET A 186 28.52 53.65 33.24
C MET A 186 27.26 54.42 33.80
N THR A 187 26.94 55.56 33.26
CA THR A 187 25.73 56.32 33.65
C THR A 187 24.45 55.63 33.11
N LEU A 188 24.57 54.91 32.04
CA LEU A 188 23.46 54.22 31.32
C LEU A 188 22.41 55.20 30.79
N ASP A 189 22.77 56.50 30.68
CA ASP A 189 21.90 57.54 30.16
C ASP A 189 21.57 57.29 28.68
N ASN A 190 20.42 57.77 28.25
CA ASN A 190 20.04 57.70 26.86
C ASN A 190 20.86 58.64 25.99
N LEU A 191 21.59 58.10 25.01
CA LEU A 191 22.33 58.84 24.00
C LEU A 191 21.59 58.92 22.65
N GLY A 192 20.64 58.08 22.45
CA GLY A 192 19.86 58.00 21.20
C GLY A 192 19.22 56.66 20.92
N TYR A 193 18.74 56.54 19.72
CA TYR A 193 18.08 55.31 19.23
C TYR A 193 18.60 54.98 17.85
N MET A 194 18.68 53.64 17.54
CA MET A 194 18.92 53.19 16.20
C MET A 194 17.75 52.33 15.73
N LEU A 195 17.49 52.34 14.43
CA LEU A 195 16.51 51.52 13.75
C LEU A 195 17.14 50.96 12.47
N ILE A 196 16.94 49.69 12.25
CA ILE A 196 17.27 48.98 11.01
C ILE A 196 15.98 48.40 10.47
N GLU A 197 15.53 48.85 9.30
CA GLU A 197 14.41 48.26 8.59
C GLU A 197 14.94 47.20 7.64
N VAL A 198 14.55 45.95 7.89
CA VAL A 198 15.01 44.82 7.09
C VAL A 198 14.07 44.60 5.93
N ASP A 199 14.62 44.43 4.73
CA ASP A 199 13.90 43.95 3.55
C ASP A 199 13.69 42.44 3.65
N PHE A 200 12.74 42.05 4.50
CA PHE A 200 12.46 40.66 4.80
C PHE A 200 12.01 39.88 3.57
N PRO A 201 11.18 40.41 2.65
CA PRO A 201 10.84 39.75 1.41
C PRO A 201 12.07 39.37 0.58
N SER A 202 12.98 40.30 0.33
CA SER A 202 14.22 40.03 -0.44
C SER A 202 15.14 39.02 0.25
N LEU A 203 15.23 39.09 1.58
CA LEU A 203 15.96 38.09 2.36
C LEU A 203 15.38 36.68 2.14
N VAL A 204 14.07 36.55 2.24
CA VAL A 204 13.37 35.28 2.04
C VAL A 204 13.53 34.76 0.60
N GLU A 205 13.37 35.62 -0.40
CA GLU A 205 13.53 35.27 -1.83
C GLU A 205 14.95 34.80 -2.16
N GLN A 206 15.98 35.47 -1.61
CA GLN A 206 17.37 35.08 -1.81
C GLN A 206 17.63 33.61 -1.40
N TYR A 207 17.06 33.20 -0.26
CA TYR A 207 17.21 31.83 0.24
C TYR A 207 16.24 30.85 -0.41
N SER A 208 15.05 31.30 -0.82
CA SER A 208 14.08 30.45 -1.54
C SER A 208 14.57 30.08 -2.94
N GLN A 209 15.25 31.00 -3.65
CA GLN A 209 15.87 30.73 -4.95
C GLN A 209 16.99 29.70 -4.84
N ALA A 210 17.79 29.72 -3.76
CA ALA A 210 18.80 28.69 -3.52
C ALA A 210 18.17 27.31 -3.33
N MET A 211 16.96 27.20 -2.80
CA MET A 211 16.20 25.95 -2.72
C MET A 211 15.55 25.56 -4.06
N GLY A 212 15.15 26.51 -4.89
CA GLY A 212 14.58 26.30 -6.22
C GLY A 212 15.53 25.61 -7.19
N SER A 213 16.85 25.70 -6.96
CA SER A 213 17.87 24.94 -7.73
C SER A 213 17.71 23.41 -7.60
N LEU A 214 16.89 22.93 -6.64
CA LEU A 214 16.51 21.52 -6.47
C LEU A 214 15.22 21.12 -7.24
N GLY A 215 14.72 22.02 -8.12
CA GLY A 215 13.63 21.68 -9.05
C GLY A 215 12.22 21.90 -8.53
N VAL A 216 12.05 22.49 -7.35
CA VAL A 216 10.74 22.82 -6.80
C VAL A 216 10.78 24.27 -6.34
N GLU A 217 10.00 25.17 -6.96
CA GLU A 217 9.76 26.51 -6.42
C GLU A 217 8.93 26.35 -5.14
N PRO A 218 9.52 26.55 -3.95
CA PRO A 218 8.78 26.36 -2.72
C PRO A 218 7.83 27.55 -2.55
N ARG A 219 6.54 27.30 -2.63
CA ARG A 219 5.54 28.26 -2.20
C ARG A 219 5.63 28.33 -0.67
N CYS A 220 6.10 29.45 -0.13
CA CYS A 220 6.31 29.60 1.29
C CYS A 220 5.73 30.89 1.84
N ALA A 221 5.40 30.88 3.12
CA ALA A 221 5.06 32.07 3.89
C ALA A 221 5.76 32.02 5.25
N VAL A 222 6.09 33.22 5.79
CA VAL A 222 6.74 33.38 7.10
C VAL A 222 5.91 34.33 7.94
N TYR A 223 5.67 33.92 9.18
CA TYR A 223 4.86 34.69 10.13
C TYR A 223 5.65 34.98 11.40
N ASN A 224 5.40 36.16 11.97
CA ASN A 224 5.83 36.51 13.31
C ASN A 224 4.59 36.82 14.17
N LYS A 225 4.36 36.04 15.22
CA LYS A 225 3.22 36.25 16.16
C LYS A 225 1.85 36.39 15.45
N GLY A 226 1.65 35.66 14.36
CA GLY A 226 0.42 35.69 13.56
C GLY A 226 0.39 36.72 12.43
N ILE A 227 1.35 37.68 12.39
CA ILE A 227 1.50 38.64 11.30
C ILE A 227 2.31 38.01 10.17
N CYS A 228 1.80 38.05 8.94
CA CYS A 228 2.48 37.52 7.76
C CYS A 228 3.59 38.48 7.32
N LEU A 229 4.85 38.12 7.51
CA LEU A 229 6.02 38.90 7.07
C LEU A 229 6.31 38.73 5.58
N TYR A 230 6.07 37.52 5.06
CA TYR A 230 6.30 37.18 3.67
C TYR A 230 5.31 36.10 3.23
N ALA A 231 4.82 36.19 2.02
CA ALA A 231 4.06 35.14 1.36
C ALA A 231 4.37 35.18 -0.14
N SER A 232 4.70 34.00 -0.71
CA SER A 232 4.97 33.87 -2.15
C SER A 232 3.73 34.13 -3.02
N ASP A 233 2.54 33.92 -2.47
CA ASP A 233 1.25 34.23 -3.09
C ASP A 233 0.15 34.41 -2.04
N ASP A 234 -0.98 35.03 -2.44
CA ASP A 234 -2.09 35.31 -1.53
C ASP A 234 -2.76 34.03 -0.99
N GLY A 235 -2.69 32.94 -1.71
CA GLY A 235 -3.29 31.65 -1.30
C GLY A 235 -2.61 31.04 -0.08
N ILE A 236 -1.30 31.27 0.08
CA ILE A 236 -0.55 30.76 1.25
C ILE A 236 -0.66 31.69 2.45
N ARG A 237 -0.90 32.99 2.22
CA ARG A 237 -1.03 34.00 3.28
C ARG A 237 -2.10 33.68 4.32
N ALA A 238 -3.17 32.98 3.93
CA ALA A 238 -4.25 32.58 4.83
C ALA A 238 -3.94 31.34 5.69
N LEU A 239 -2.84 30.63 5.42
CA LEU A 239 -2.54 29.29 5.98
C LEU A 239 -1.69 29.30 7.25
N GLY A 240 -1.31 30.50 7.73
CA GLY A 240 -0.45 30.65 8.92
C GLY A 240 -1.05 30.20 10.23
N MET A 241 -2.36 30.02 10.31
CA MET A 241 -3.04 29.55 11.51
C MET A 241 -3.09 28.02 11.53
N GLY A 242 -2.53 27.38 12.55
CA GLY A 242 -2.53 25.93 12.75
C GLY A 242 -1.34 25.49 13.58
N GLU A 243 -1.39 24.25 14.07
CA GLU A 243 -0.28 23.64 14.80
C GLU A 243 0.84 23.20 13.84
N ASP A 244 2.04 22.98 14.37
CA ASP A 244 3.16 22.44 13.62
C ASP A 244 2.84 21.01 13.17
N GLY A 245 3.30 20.65 11.99
CA GLY A 245 3.02 19.37 11.37
C GLY A 245 2.62 19.51 9.91
N TYR A 246 1.91 18.51 9.39
CA TYR A 246 1.47 18.54 7.99
C TYR A 246 -0.03 18.32 7.84
N THR A 247 -0.57 18.87 6.77
CA THR A 247 -2.00 18.73 6.45
C THR A 247 -2.17 18.63 4.93
N TYR A 248 -2.94 17.67 4.46
CA TYR A 248 -3.33 17.61 3.05
C TYR A 248 -4.43 18.60 2.76
N MET A 249 -4.25 19.38 1.71
CA MET A 249 -5.23 20.37 1.27
C MET A 249 -5.24 20.49 -0.26
N LYS A 250 -6.21 21.23 -0.76
CA LYS A 250 -6.26 21.62 -2.18
C LYS A 250 -5.92 23.09 -2.31
N SER A 251 -4.93 23.40 -3.13
CA SER A 251 -4.60 24.77 -3.55
C SER A 251 -4.77 24.86 -5.07
N ASN A 252 -5.60 25.79 -5.53
CA ASN A 252 -5.92 25.97 -6.95
C ASN A 252 -6.40 24.66 -7.64
N GLY A 253 -7.17 23.82 -6.92
CA GLY A 253 -7.68 22.56 -7.42
C GLY A 253 -6.67 21.38 -7.40
N LYS A 254 -5.39 21.65 -7.12
CA LYS A 254 -4.34 20.63 -7.02
C LYS A 254 -4.16 20.18 -5.57
N PRO A 255 -3.88 18.89 -5.33
CA PRO A 255 -3.55 18.40 -4.00
C PRO A 255 -2.15 18.87 -3.63
N VAL A 256 -2.01 19.49 -2.46
CA VAL A 256 -0.76 19.97 -1.89
C VAL A 256 -0.59 19.49 -0.46
N LEU A 257 0.66 19.27 -0.06
CA LEU A 257 1.03 19.04 1.33
C LEU A 257 1.41 20.38 1.95
N CYS A 258 0.65 20.82 2.95
CA CYS A 258 0.97 22.01 3.74
C CYS A 258 1.78 21.60 4.96
N VAL A 259 3.04 22.03 5.03
CA VAL A 259 3.94 21.77 6.14
C VAL A 259 4.10 23.05 6.95
N ARG A 260 3.95 22.96 8.27
CA ARG A 260 4.11 24.07 9.22
C ARG A 260 5.23 23.75 10.21
N TYR A 261 6.11 24.72 10.40
CA TYR A 261 7.27 24.59 11.28
C TYR A 261 7.50 25.89 12.04
N THR A 262 7.61 25.83 13.36
CA THR A 262 7.96 26.96 14.20
C THR A 262 9.42 26.89 14.62
N ALA A 263 10.21 27.88 14.18
CA ALA A 263 11.63 27.92 14.51
C ALA A 263 11.88 28.45 15.93
N THR A 264 13.09 28.23 16.43
CA THR A 264 13.51 28.63 17.79
C THR A 264 13.48 30.15 18.04
N ASN A 265 13.50 30.95 16.98
CA ASN A 265 13.35 32.43 17.06
C ASN A 265 11.88 32.88 17.10
N GLY A 266 10.91 31.97 17.14
CA GLY A 266 9.48 32.25 17.18
C GLY A 266 8.85 32.56 15.82
N LEU A 267 9.62 32.56 14.72
CA LEU A 267 9.07 32.68 13.38
C LEU A 267 8.44 31.35 12.96
N LYS A 268 7.25 31.46 12.38
CA LYS A 268 6.52 30.32 11.85
C LYS A 268 6.62 30.28 10.33
N TYR A 269 7.04 29.15 9.82
CA TYR A 269 7.20 28.87 8.40
C TYR A 269 6.08 27.96 7.92
N VAL A 270 5.49 28.29 6.79
CA VAL A 270 4.48 27.47 6.10
C VAL A 270 4.94 27.24 4.68
N THR A 271 4.96 25.99 4.27
CA THR A 271 5.36 25.63 2.89
C THR A 271 4.32 24.73 2.26
N LEU A 272 4.02 24.97 0.99
CA LEU A 272 3.17 24.13 0.17
C LEU A 272 4.04 23.30 -0.80
N VAL A 273 4.00 22.00 -0.62
CA VAL A 273 4.69 21.05 -1.51
C VAL A 273 3.67 20.46 -2.47
N ASP A 274 3.97 20.51 -3.78
CA ASP A 274 3.08 19.92 -4.79
C ASP A 274 3.08 18.39 -4.68
N TYR A 275 1.91 17.86 -4.33
CA TYR A 275 1.66 16.42 -4.18
C TYR A 275 1.01 15.82 -5.43
N SER A 276 0.73 16.62 -6.46
CA SER A 276 -0.05 16.19 -7.64
C SER A 276 0.69 15.13 -8.48
N GLY A 277 1.98 15.33 -8.71
CA GLY A 277 2.81 14.38 -9.48
C GLY A 277 2.90 13.01 -8.82
N ILE A 278 3.08 13.01 -7.50
CA ILE A 278 3.17 11.79 -6.70
C ILE A 278 1.83 11.05 -6.68
N ARG A 279 0.74 11.79 -6.48
CA ARG A 279 -0.61 11.21 -6.48
C ARG A 279 -0.97 10.58 -7.83
N THR A 280 -0.63 11.21 -8.95
CA THR A 280 -0.92 10.66 -10.29
C THR A 280 -0.11 9.41 -10.58
N THR A 281 1.18 9.39 -10.25
CA THR A 281 2.03 8.20 -10.42
C THR A 281 1.60 7.06 -9.52
N THR A 282 1.20 7.36 -8.28
CA THR A 282 0.69 6.38 -7.33
C THR A 282 -0.65 5.79 -7.79
N LEU A 283 -1.60 6.63 -8.20
CA LEU A 283 -2.88 6.16 -8.72
C LEU A 283 -2.70 5.31 -10.00
N ALA A 284 -1.77 5.68 -10.87
CA ALA A 284 -1.41 4.89 -12.04
C ALA A 284 -0.82 3.53 -11.63
N ALA A 285 0.11 3.48 -10.68
CA ALA A 285 0.68 2.25 -10.17
C ALA A 285 -0.39 1.35 -9.52
N VAL A 286 -1.28 1.92 -8.70
CA VAL A 286 -2.42 1.20 -8.10
C VAL A 286 -3.33 0.62 -9.19
N SER A 287 -3.70 1.41 -10.19
CA SER A 287 -4.59 0.95 -11.26
C SER A 287 -3.97 -0.17 -12.09
N VAL A 288 -2.68 -0.08 -12.41
CA VAL A 288 -1.92 -1.13 -13.11
C VAL A 288 -1.85 -2.40 -12.27
N THR A 289 -1.57 -2.28 -10.97
CA THR A 289 -1.51 -3.43 -10.05
C THR A 289 -2.86 -4.13 -9.96
N ILE A 290 -3.97 -3.39 -9.81
CA ILE A 290 -5.32 -3.95 -9.80
C ILE A 290 -5.62 -4.67 -11.12
N LEU A 291 -5.27 -4.08 -12.26
CA LEU A 291 -5.47 -4.69 -13.58
C LEU A 291 -4.67 -5.99 -13.72
N CYS A 292 -3.42 -6.02 -13.26
CA CYS A 292 -2.58 -7.22 -13.24
C CYS A 292 -3.17 -8.34 -12.37
N ILE A 293 -3.67 -8.00 -11.17
CA ILE A 293 -4.32 -8.96 -10.26
C ILE A 293 -5.59 -9.54 -10.91
N LEU A 294 -6.43 -8.70 -11.50
CA LEU A 294 -7.65 -9.13 -12.19
C LEU A 294 -7.31 -10.03 -13.39
N GLY A 295 -6.31 -9.66 -14.18
CA GLY A 295 -5.83 -10.47 -15.31
C GLY A 295 -5.29 -11.81 -14.88
N ALA A 296 -4.45 -11.86 -13.84
CA ALA A 296 -3.93 -13.08 -13.26
C ALA A 296 -5.04 -13.98 -12.69
N ALA A 297 -6.00 -13.39 -11.96
CA ALA A 297 -7.15 -14.11 -11.42
C ALA A 297 -7.99 -14.74 -12.53
N LEU A 298 -8.28 -14.01 -13.60
CA LEU A 298 -9.05 -14.49 -14.74
C LEU A 298 -8.31 -15.62 -15.46
N LEU A 299 -7.00 -15.51 -15.64
CA LEU A 299 -6.16 -16.54 -16.24
C LEU A 299 -6.14 -17.81 -15.39
N VAL A 300 -5.98 -17.68 -14.07
CA VAL A 300 -6.00 -18.82 -13.14
C VAL A 300 -7.36 -19.51 -13.17
N VAL A 301 -8.48 -18.77 -13.18
CA VAL A 301 -9.83 -19.34 -13.28
C VAL A 301 -9.99 -20.07 -14.62
N ALA A 302 -9.57 -19.50 -15.73
CA ALA A 302 -9.68 -20.07 -17.06
C ALA A 302 -8.87 -21.37 -17.16
N VAL A 303 -7.61 -21.36 -16.72
CA VAL A 303 -6.74 -22.58 -16.73
C VAL A 303 -7.30 -23.65 -15.82
N SER A 304 -7.72 -23.29 -14.59
CA SER A 304 -8.25 -24.26 -13.63
C SER A 304 -9.56 -24.87 -14.10
N THR A 305 -10.47 -24.10 -14.68
CA THR A 305 -11.72 -24.64 -15.25
C THR A 305 -11.44 -25.58 -16.43
N GLY A 306 -10.47 -25.24 -17.28
CA GLY A 306 -10.01 -26.13 -18.35
C GLY A 306 -9.46 -27.46 -17.85
N LEU A 307 -8.56 -27.41 -16.85
CA LEU A 307 -7.98 -28.62 -16.23
C LEU A 307 -9.04 -29.45 -15.52
N ILE A 308 -9.92 -28.85 -14.74
CA ILE A 308 -11.00 -29.55 -14.03
C ILE A 308 -11.93 -30.24 -15.03
N ASN A 309 -12.33 -29.54 -16.09
CA ASN A 309 -13.19 -30.13 -17.11
C ASN A 309 -12.50 -31.29 -17.82
N SER A 310 -11.22 -31.16 -18.16
CA SER A 310 -10.43 -32.22 -18.76
C SER A 310 -10.41 -33.48 -17.88
N ILE A 311 -10.15 -33.33 -16.58
CA ILE A 311 -10.13 -34.45 -15.64
C ILE A 311 -11.53 -35.07 -15.48
N LEU A 312 -12.56 -34.24 -15.30
CA LEU A 312 -13.92 -34.72 -15.06
C LEU A 312 -14.52 -35.51 -16.23
N VAL A 313 -14.19 -35.14 -17.47
CA VAL A 313 -14.63 -35.91 -18.66
C VAL A 313 -14.14 -37.35 -18.56
N HIS A 314 -12.89 -37.57 -18.19
CA HIS A 314 -12.33 -38.92 -18.06
C HIS A 314 -12.97 -39.72 -16.90
N PHE A 315 -13.27 -39.06 -15.78
CA PHE A 315 -14.01 -39.68 -14.68
C PHE A 315 -15.45 -40.05 -15.09
N GLN A 316 -16.13 -39.19 -15.88
CA GLN A 316 -17.47 -39.52 -16.39
C GLN A 316 -17.45 -40.77 -17.30
N VAL A 317 -16.44 -40.84 -18.18
CA VAL A 317 -16.26 -42.04 -19.03
C VAL A 317 -16.00 -43.29 -18.18
N LEU A 318 -15.20 -43.18 -17.11
CA LEU A 318 -14.98 -44.31 -16.21
C LEU A 318 -16.27 -44.75 -15.50
N MET A 319 -17.08 -43.79 -15.03
CA MET A 319 -18.39 -44.09 -14.41
C MET A 319 -19.34 -44.76 -15.39
N GLN A 320 -19.39 -44.28 -16.63
CA GLN A 320 -20.19 -44.94 -17.70
C GLN A 320 -19.74 -46.38 -17.97
N LYS A 321 -18.43 -46.63 -18.01
CA LYS A 321 -17.89 -47.98 -18.11
C LYS A 321 -18.30 -48.83 -16.92
N PHE A 322 -18.27 -48.28 -15.71
CA PHE A 322 -18.69 -48.97 -14.49
C PHE A 322 -20.17 -49.36 -14.54
N ASP A 323 -21.03 -48.39 -14.89
CA ASP A 323 -22.48 -48.63 -15.00
C ASP A 323 -22.80 -49.64 -16.08
N ALA A 324 -22.15 -49.58 -17.24
CA ALA A 324 -22.32 -50.54 -18.33
C ALA A 324 -21.94 -51.97 -17.89
N PHE A 325 -20.80 -52.15 -17.21
CA PHE A 325 -20.37 -53.45 -16.69
C PHE A 325 -21.31 -53.97 -15.60
N ALA A 326 -21.79 -53.11 -14.70
CA ALA A 326 -22.72 -53.47 -13.63
C ALA A 326 -24.07 -54.00 -14.17
N ILE A 327 -24.52 -53.49 -15.32
CA ILE A 327 -25.78 -53.92 -15.98
C ILE A 327 -25.59 -55.14 -16.85
N SER A 328 -24.56 -55.20 -17.68
CA SER A 328 -24.37 -56.24 -18.67
C SER A 328 -23.58 -57.47 -18.16
N GLY A 329 -22.69 -57.26 -17.19
CA GLY A 329 -21.71 -58.24 -16.76
C GLY A 329 -20.65 -58.58 -17.81
N GLU A 330 -20.71 -57.91 -18.97
CA GLU A 330 -19.76 -58.15 -20.08
C GLU A 330 -18.54 -57.24 -20.01
N PRO A 331 -17.35 -57.73 -20.41
CA PRO A 331 -16.16 -56.94 -20.45
C PRO A 331 -16.29 -55.82 -21.49
N ILE A 332 -15.68 -54.66 -21.17
CA ILE A 332 -15.68 -53.49 -22.03
C ILE A 332 -15.06 -53.81 -23.38
N SER A 333 -15.64 -53.29 -24.46
CA SER A 333 -15.20 -53.55 -25.83
C SER A 333 -13.73 -53.16 -26.04
N ALA A 334 -13.03 -53.89 -26.90
CA ALA A 334 -11.62 -53.58 -27.22
C ALA A 334 -11.43 -52.17 -27.81
N GLN A 335 -12.47 -51.64 -28.49
CA GLN A 335 -12.46 -50.27 -29.04
C GLN A 335 -12.50 -49.18 -27.95
N GLU A 336 -13.31 -49.35 -26.92
CA GLU A 336 -13.40 -48.41 -25.79
C GLU A 336 -12.17 -48.49 -24.88
N SER A 337 -11.54 -49.69 -24.75
CA SER A 337 -10.25 -49.85 -24.05
C SER A 337 -9.08 -49.21 -24.80
N ALA A 338 -9.13 -49.14 -26.13
CA ALA A 338 -8.05 -48.60 -26.95
C ALA A 338 -7.81 -47.09 -26.72
N CYS A 339 -8.86 -46.30 -26.36
CA CYS A 339 -8.74 -44.87 -26.14
C CYS A 339 -7.78 -44.48 -24.99
N TYR A 340 -7.54 -45.39 -24.04
CA TYR A 340 -6.68 -45.14 -22.88
C TYR A 340 -5.39 -45.96 -22.87
N LYS A 341 -5.13 -46.73 -23.94
CA LYS A 341 -3.99 -47.65 -24.04
C LYS A 341 -2.65 -46.88 -24.04
N ASP A 342 -2.60 -45.75 -24.75
CA ASP A 342 -1.40 -44.96 -24.96
C ASP A 342 -1.30 -43.78 -23.98
N ARG A 343 -2.17 -43.74 -22.96
CA ARG A 343 -2.14 -42.71 -21.93
C ARG A 343 -1.35 -43.20 -20.72
N PHE A 344 -0.23 -42.50 -20.37
CA PHE A 344 0.73 -42.93 -19.36
C PHE A 344 0.60 -42.17 -18.03
N ASP A 345 -0.50 -41.45 -17.80
CA ASP A 345 -0.80 -40.79 -16.54
C ASP A 345 -1.70 -41.69 -15.63
N GLU A 346 -1.99 -41.18 -14.41
CA GLU A 346 -2.78 -41.83 -13.38
C GLU A 346 -4.21 -42.17 -13.88
N ILE A 347 -4.75 -41.32 -14.77
CA ILE A 347 -6.06 -41.56 -15.40
C ILE A 347 -5.99 -42.77 -16.35
N GLY A 348 -4.92 -42.85 -17.13
CA GLY A 348 -4.66 -43.98 -17.99
C GLY A 348 -4.50 -45.30 -17.21
N ASP A 349 -3.74 -45.24 -16.09
CA ASP A 349 -3.57 -46.40 -15.19
C ASP A 349 -4.89 -46.84 -14.58
N LEU A 350 -5.74 -45.89 -14.14
CA LEU A 350 -7.04 -46.20 -13.58
C LEU A 350 -7.97 -46.89 -14.59
N HIS A 351 -8.03 -46.38 -15.82
CA HIS A 351 -8.83 -47.00 -16.88
C HIS A 351 -8.31 -48.39 -17.26
N ARG A 352 -6.99 -48.57 -17.42
CA ARG A 352 -6.38 -49.89 -17.71
C ARG A 352 -6.62 -50.88 -16.57
N GLY A 353 -6.49 -50.42 -15.33
CA GLY A 353 -6.78 -51.24 -14.15
C GLY A 353 -8.23 -51.70 -14.10
N PHE A 354 -9.18 -50.78 -14.39
CA PHE A 354 -10.59 -51.16 -14.48
C PHE A 354 -10.88 -52.14 -15.60
N ASP A 355 -10.35 -51.90 -16.81
CA ASP A 355 -10.51 -52.77 -17.96
C ASP A 355 -9.87 -54.17 -17.73
N TRP A 356 -8.79 -54.25 -16.97
CA TRP A 356 -8.18 -55.52 -16.55
C TRP A 356 -9.08 -56.22 -15.52
N MET A 357 -9.58 -55.53 -14.52
CA MET A 357 -10.45 -56.08 -13.49
C MET A 357 -11.75 -56.68 -14.08
N THR A 358 -12.39 -55.97 -15.01
CA THR A 358 -13.62 -56.45 -15.64
C THR A 358 -13.38 -57.72 -16.48
N ARG A 359 -12.28 -57.78 -17.24
CA ARG A 359 -11.90 -58.96 -17.99
C ARG A 359 -11.61 -60.17 -17.09
N GLU A 360 -10.88 -59.96 -16.01
CA GLU A 360 -10.56 -61.02 -15.06
C GLU A 360 -11.81 -61.51 -14.32
N TRP A 361 -12.72 -60.60 -13.93
CA TRP A 361 -13.99 -60.96 -13.35
C TRP A 361 -14.82 -61.85 -14.30
N THR A 362 -14.93 -61.48 -15.56
CA THR A 362 -15.69 -62.25 -16.55
C THR A 362 -15.05 -63.64 -16.78
N ARG A 363 -13.71 -63.73 -16.87
CA ARG A 363 -12.99 -64.97 -16.97
C ARG A 363 -13.27 -65.90 -15.78
N VAL A 364 -13.17 -65.38 -14.57
CA VAL A 364 -13.39 -66.14 -13.33
C VAL A 364 -14.85 -66.65 -13.25
N ASN A 365 -15.80 -65.80 -13.62
CA ASN A 365 -17.21 -66.21 -13.63
C ASN A 365 -17.50 -67.25 -14.66
N HIS A 366 -16.93 -67.16 -15.86
CA HIS A 366 -17.10 -68.21 -16.89
C HIS A 366 -16.49 -69.53 -16.44
N GLU A 367 -15.28 -69.54 -15.88
CA GLU A 367 -14.68 -70.70 -15.29
C GLU A 367 -15.54 -71.35 -14.18
N LYS A 368 -16.16 -70.54 -13.36
CA LYS A 368 -17.06 -70.96 -12.28
C LYS A 368 -18.34 -71.58 -12.84
N GLU A 369 -18.93 -71.03 -13.90
CA GLU A 369 -20.11 -71.53 -14.56
C GLU A 369 -19.81 -72.90 -15.26
N GLU A 370 -18.67 -72.99 -15.95
CA GLU A 370 -18.23 -74.22 -16.51
C GLU A 370 -18.00 -75.34 -15.48
N GLN A 371 -17.37 -74.97 -14.34
CA GLN A 371 -17.19 -75.92 -13.23
C GLN A 371 -18.54 -76.38 -12.64
N GLN A 372 -19.51 -75.47 -12.49
CA GLN A 372 -20.83 -75.76 -11.98
C GLN A 372 -21.57 -76.71 -12.97
N HIS A 373 -21.50 -76.40 -14.26
CA HIS A 373 -22.10 -77.22 -15.28
C HIS A 373 -21.50 -78.63 -15.29
N LEU A 374 -20.17 -78.77 -15.23
CA LEU A 374 -19.47 -80.02 -15.13
C LEU A 374 -19.85 -80.79 -13.83
N LEU A 375 -20.02 -80.08 -12.71
CA LEU A 375 -20.43 -80.68 -11.45
C LEU A 375 -21.88 -81.25 -11.56
N GLN A 376 -22.78 -80.45 -12.15
CA GLN A 376 -24.18 -80.91 -12.39
C GLN A 376 -24.23 -82.16 -13.32
N GLU A 377 -23.41 -82.14 -14.37
CA GLU A 377 -23.33 -83.26 -15.28
C GLU A 377 -22.83 -84.54 -14.58
N LYS A 378 -21.77 -84.42 -13.77
CA LYS A 378 -21.26 -85.49 -12.92
C LYS A 378 -22.31 -86.01 -11.91
N GLN A 379 -23.04 -85.11 -11.29
CA GLN A 379 -24.13 -85.52 -10.38
C GLN A 379 -25.25 -86.22 -11.08
N MET A 380 -25.61 -85.76 -12.29
CA MET A 380 -26.61 -86.48 -13.13
C MET A 380 -26.13 -87.85 -13.55
N GLN A 381 -24.87 -87.99 -13.96
CA GLN A 381 -24.28 -89.28 -14.26
C GLN A 381 -24.29 -90.24 -13.06
N GLN A 382 -23.98 -89.67 -11.85
CA GLN A 382 -23.98 -90.44 -10.62
C GLN A 382 -25.40 -90.95 -10.24
N LEU A 383 -26.39 -90.04 -10.41
CA LEU A 383 -27.81 -90.41 -10.20
C LEU A 383 -28.27 -91.51 -11.20
N ARG A 384 -27.88 -91.37 -12.48
CA ARG A 384 -28.17 -92.43 -13.47
C ARG A 384 -27.50 -93.78 -13.14
N ALA A 385 -26.27 -93.70 -12.60
CA ALA A 385 -25.55 -94.96 -12.18
C ALA A 385 -26.14 -95.60 -10.93
N GLN A 386 -26.86 -94.82 -10.04
CA GLN A 386 -27.56 -95.43 -8.89
C GLN A 386 -28.78 -96.25 -9.26
N VAL A 387 -29.40 -95.99 -10.42
CA VAL A 387 -30.43 -96.83 -10.95
C VAL A 387 -29.74 -98.09 -11.53
N ARG A 388 -29.70 -99.21 -10.79
CA ARG A 388 -29.09 -100.43 -11.24
C ARG A 388 -29.90 -101.02 -12.43
N PRO A 389 -29.46 -100.76 -13.68
CA PRO A 389 -30.23 -101.22 -14.87
C PRO A 389 -30.45 -102.75 -14.89
N HIS A 390 -29.42 -103.42 -14.47
CA HIS A 390 -29.44 -104.91 -14.46
C HIS A 390 -30.49 -105.48 -13.48
N PHE A 391 -30.69 -104.79 -12.31
CA PHE A 391 -31.74 -105.21 -11.37
C PHE A 391 -33.15 -104.99 -11.95
N LEU A 392 -33.38 -103.89 -12.61
CA LEU A 392 -34.66 -103.57 -13.26
C LEU A 392 -34.92 -104.56 -14.44
N TYR A 393 -33.92 -104.87 -15.24
CA TYR A 393 -34.07 -105.83 -16.33
C TYR A 393 -34.36 -107.25 -15.80
N ASN A 394 -33.66 -107.72 -14.78
CA ASN A 394 -33.88 -109.03 -14.19
C ASN A 394 -35.26 -109.10 -13.51
N THR A 395 -35.76 -108.03 -12.86
CA THR A 395 -37.06 -107.96 -12.25
C THR A 395 -38.18 -108.04 -13.31
N LEU A 396 -38.03 -107.27 -14.42
CA LEU A 396 -38.96 -107.27 -15.54
C LEU A 396 -38.95 -108.66 -16.29
N GLU A 397 -37.77 -109.24 -16.46
CA GLU A 397 -37.64 -110.56 -17.06
C GLU A 397 -38.28 -111.67 -16.19
N SER A 398 -38.13 -111.54 -14.86
CA SER A 398 -38.81 -112.48 -13.93
C SER A 398 -40.34 -112.32 -13.97
N ILE A 399 -40.85 -111.08 -14.06
CA ILE A 399 -42.27 -110.76 -14.20
C ILE A 399 -42.80 -111.32 -15.55
N TYR A 400 -42.03 -111.16 -16.63
CA TYR A 400 -42.33 -111.67 -17.97
C TYR A 400 -42.45 -113.21 -17.98
N CYS A 401 -41.48 -113.87 -17.38
CA CYS A 401 -41.49 -115.28 -17.26
C CYS A 401 -42.67 -115.78 -16.42
N LEU A 402 -42.99 -115.18 -15.33
CA LEU A 402 -44.14 -115.48 -14.49
C LEU A 402 -45.49 -115.32 -15.25
N ALA A 403 -45.62 -114.20 -15.98
CA ALA A 403 -46.79 -113.90 -16.80
C ALA A 403 -46.96 -114.91 -17.93
N GLN A 404 -45.90 -115.37 -18.55
CA GLN A 404 -45.92 -116.44 -19.59
C GLN A 404 -46.36 -117.78 -19.00
N ASN A 405 -45.85 -118.19 -17.80
CA ASN A 405 -46.18 -119.43 -17.15
C ASN A 405 -47.63 -119.45 -16.61
N SER A 406 -48.15 -118.28 -16.23
CA SER A 406 -49.56 -118.19 -15.80
C SER A 406 -50.57 -117.97 -16.94
N GLY A 407 -50.12 -117.91 -18.19
CA GLY A 407 -50.98 -117.82 -19.40
C GLY A 407 -51.50 -116.38 -19.66
N ASP A 408 -51.08 -115.38 -18.88
CA ASP A 408 -51.58 -113.98 -19.03
C ASP A 408 -50.74 -113.23 -20.09
N LYS A 409 -51.18 -113.35 -21.34
CA LYS A 409 -50.54 -112.68 -22.48
C LYS A 409 -50.49 -111.15 -22.41
N ARG A 410 -51.41 -110.49 -21.67
CA ARG A 410 -51.42 -109.05 -21.54
C ARG A 410 -50.27 -108.56 -20.69
N ILE A 411 -50.05 -109.19 -19.53
CA ILE A 411 -48.95 -108.77 -18.60
C ILE A 411 -47.59 -109.10 -19.29
N ALA A 412 -47.45 -110.18 -19.98
CA ALA A 412 -46.26 -110.54 -20.70
C ALA A 412 -45.90 -109.52 -21.80
N VAL A 413 -46.85 -109.03 -22.61
CA VAL A 413 -46.64 -107.97 -23.61
C VAL A 413 -46.31 -106.62 -22.99
N MET A 414 -47.01 -106.26 -21.90
CA MET A 414 -46.71 -104.95 -21.18
C MET A 414 -45.31 -104.98 -20.59
N THR A 415 -44.90 -106.04 -19.92
CA THR A 415 -43.56 -106.14 -19.29
C THR A 415 -42.45 -106.17 -20.31
N SER A 416 -42.64 -106.91 -21.46
CA SER A 416 -41.69 -106.87 -22.58
C SER A 416 -41.56 -105.47 -23.20
N SER A 417 -42.68 -104.76 -23.38
CA SER A 417 -42.72 -103.40 -23.89
C SER A 417 -42.04 -102.42 -22.95
N LEU A 418 -42.30 -102.52 -21.66
CA LEU A 418 -41.67 -101.72 -20.61
C LEU A 418 -40.16 -102.01 -20.55
N GLY A 419 -39.72 -103.29 -20.66
CA GLY A 419 -38.32 -103.67 -20.71
C GLY A 419 -37.58 -103.10 -21.93
N LYS A 420 -38.26 -103.04 -23.09
CA LYS A 420 -37.71 -102.41 -24.30
C LYS A 420 -37.61 -100.87 -24.12
N LEU A 421 -38.63 -100.24 -23.59
CA LEU A 421 -38.61 -98.80 -23.31
C LEU A 421 -37.51 -98.43 -22.30
N LEU A 422 -37.39 -99.21 -21.24
CA LEU A 422 -36.38 -98.98 -20.19
C LEU A 422 -34.96 -99.21 -20.79
N ARG A 423 -34.79 -100.21 -21.67
CA ARG A 423 -33.50 -100.46 -22.35
C ARG A 423 -33.13 -99.30 -23.29
N ALA A 424 -34.10 -98.72 -23.98
CA ALA A 424 -33.86 -97.52 -24.83
C ALA A 424 -33.56 -96.32 -24.03
N SER A 425 -34.21 -96.06 -22.86
CA SER A 425 -34.02 -94.85 -22.04
C SER A 425 -32.81 -94.93 -21.13
N LEU A 426 -32.21 -96.04 -20.86
CA LEU A 426 -31.04 -96.23 -19.98
C LEU A 426 -29.74 -96.51 -20.75
N ASN A 427 -29.80 -96.70 -22.08
CA ASN A 427 -28.62 -96.86 -22.96
C ASN A 427 -28.27 -95.67 -23.81
N ASP A 428 -29.04 -94.56 -23.71
CA ASP A 428 -28.68 -93.19 -24.15
C ASP A 428 -28.04 -92.44 -22.99
#